data_a11241db28742542356255f1ea30de7a
#
_entry.id   a11241db28742542356255f1ea30de7a
#
_cell.length_a   1.000
_cell.length_b   1.000
_cell.length_c   1.000
_cell.angle_alpha   90.00
_cell.angle_beta   90.00
_cell.angle_gamma   90.00
#
_symmetry.space_group_name_H-M   'P 1'
#
loop_
_entity.id
_entity.type
_entity.pdbx_description
1 polymer ?
#
loop_
_entity_poly.entity_id
_entity_poly.type
_entity_poly.pdbx_seq_one_letter_code
_entity_poly.pdbx_strand_id
1 'polypeptide(L)'
;MSPLSTGHVFISYSRRDTEAMLRIVSFLRGRGITAWVDNEKLVPGTPIWEREIEKAIDKASAVVVVLSPDAKESVWVLNELTLADEYKKRVFPVLVRGDFRESVHFRLVTRQFVDLRTNEERGLESLGAALSRYLDELKQIEEERLAAEREAERQKQAELARIAALKAGEERIAKSKLEAEQLAEEK
;
A
#
# COMPACT_ATOMS: atom_id res chain seq x y z
N MET A 1 3.47 -1.76 -11.45
CA MET A 1 3.36 -1.33 -10.03
C MET A 1 1.89 -1.26 -9.73
N SER A 2 1.41 -2.04 -8.77
CA SER A 2 0.00 -2.00 -8.36
C SER A 2 -0.35 -0.62 -7.79
N PRO A 3 -1.56 -0.10 -8.04
CA PRO A 3 -1.99 1.16 -7.43
C PRO A 3 -1.87 1.03 -5.92
N LEU A 4 -1.36 2.08 -5.25
CA LEU A 4 -1.36 2.17 -3.80
C LEU A 4 -2.83 2.23 -3.35
N SER A 5 -3.45 1.08 -3.28
CA SER A 5 -4.81 0.94 -2.77
C SER A 5 -4.82 1.48 -1.33
N THR A 6 -5.88 2.18 -0.97
CA THR A 6 -6.25 2.42 0.42
C THR A 6 -6.50 1.06 1.07
N GLY A 7 -5.42 0.28 1.19
CA GLY A 7 -5.43 -1.09 1.65
C GLY A 7 -5.62 -1.14 3.16
N HIS A 8 -5.88 -2.32 3.65
CA HIS A 8 -5.95 -2.61 5.06
C HIS A 8 -4.55 -2.57 5.72
N VAL A 9 -4.52 -2.52 7.04
CA VAL A 9 -3.34 -2.79 7.85
C VAL A 9 -3.33 -4.29 8.17
N PHE A 10 -2.26 -4.98 7.78
CA PHE A 10 -2.08 -6.39 8.11
C PHE A 10 -1.57 -6.53 9.55
N ILE A 11 -2.14 -7.43 10.33
CA ILE A 11 -1.73 -7.68 11.72
C ILE A 11 -1.06 -9.05 11.81
N SER A 12 0.27 -9.04 12.00
CA SER A 12 1.09 -10.23 12.27
C SER A 12 1.17 -10.47 13.78
N TYR A 13 0.87 -11.69 14.23
CA TYR A 13 0.85 -12.01 15.65
C TYR A 13 1.02 -13.51 15.90
N SER A 14 1.48 -13.89 17.09
CA SER A 14 1.39 -15.27 17.58
C SER A 14 -0.02 -15.56 18.09
N ARG A 15 -0.59 -16.72 17.80
CA ARG A 15 -1.90 -17.14 18.32
C ARG A 15 -2.02 -17.06 19.83
N ARG A 16 -0.91 -17.13 20.54
CA ARG A 16 -0.87 -16.93 22.00
C ARG A 16 -1.12 -15.48 22.43
N ASP A 17 -1.05 -14.54 21.48
CA ASP A 17 -1.27 -13.12 21.70
C ASP A 17 -2.64 -12.65 21.15
N THR A 18 -3.59 -13.57 20.94
CA THR A 18 -4.92 -13.30 20.36
C THR A 18 -5.67 -12.19 21.10
N GLU A 19 -5.62 -12.14 22.41
CA GLU A 19 -6.30 -11.09 23.20
C GLU A 19 -5.72 -9.71 22.93
N ALA A 20 -4.39 -9.58 22.90
CA ALA A 20 -3.74 -8.32 22.59
C ALA A 20 -4.02 -7.90 21.13
N MET A 21 -3.98 -8.83 20.20
CA MET A 21 -4.35 -8.60 18.80
C MET A 21 -5.79 -8.08 18.68
N LEU A 22 -6.75 -8.70 19.36
CA LEU A 22 -8.16 -8.27 19.31
C LEU A 22 -8.35 -6.84 19.84
N ARG A 23 -7.64 -6.46 20.92
CA ARG A 23 -7.68 -5.08 21.43
C ARG A 23 -7.12 -4.09 20.44
N ILE A 24 -5.97 -4.40 19.82
CA ILE A 24 -5.37 -3.57 18.76
C ILE A 24 -6.33 -3.42 17.58
N VAL A 25 -6.90 -4.52 17.08
CA VAL A 25 -7.83 -4.51 15.95
C VAL A 25 -9.08 -3.71 16.25
N SER A 26 -9.67 -3.89 17.46
CA SER A 26 -10.84 -3.14 17.89
C SER A 26 -10.58 -1.64 17.94
N PHE A 27 -9.43 -1.25 18.50
CA PHE A 27 -9.00 0.14 18.56
C PHE A 27 -8.80 0.76 17.16
N LEU A 28 -8.10 0.07 16.27
CA LEU A 28 -7.86 0.54 14.90
C LEU A 28 -9.16 0.69 14.11
N ARG A 29 -10.06 -0.29 14.21
CA ARG A 29 -11.39 -0.24 13.58
C ARG A 29 -12.24 0.92 14.12
N GLY A 30 -12.20 1.19 15.42
CA GLY A 30 -12.84 2.34 16.02
C GLY A 30 -12.35 3.69 15.48
N ARG A 31 -11.15 3.74 14.92
CA ARG A 31 -10.56 4.90 14.22
C ARG A 31 -10.78 4.89 12.69
N GLY A 32 -11.56 3.95 12.17
CA GLY A 32 -11.80 3.82 10.74
C GLY A 32 -10.65 3.19 9.97
N ILE A 33 -9.65 2.61 10.64
CA ILE A 33 -8.53 1.90 10.01
C ILE A 33 -8.93 0.45 9.82
N THR A 34 -9.01 0.01 8.56
CA THR A 34 -9.30 -1.40 8.23
C THR A 34 -8.12 -2.28 8.62
N ALA A 35 -8.36 -3.23 9.52
CA ALA A 35 -7.36 -4.22 9.93
C ALA A 35 -7.71 -5.60 9.38
N TRP A 36 -6.73 -6.23 8.76
CA TRP A 36 -6.79 -7.61 8.30
C TRP A 36 -5.99 -8.52 9.24
N VAL A 37 -6.59 -9.60 9.66
CA VAL A 37 -5.98 -10.64 10.49
C VAL A 37 -6.17 -11.98 9.82
N ASP A 38 -5.20 -12.86 9.98
CA ASP A 38 -5.38 -14.26 9.60
C ASP A 38 -6.55 -14.86 10.39
N ASN A 39 -7.62 -15.18 9.68
CA ASN A 39 -8.81 -15.78 10.27
C ASN A 39 -8.62 -17.30 10.33
N GLU A 40 -8.81 -17.89 11.51
CA GLU A 40 -8.76 -19.33 11.81
C GLU A 40 -9.66 -20.24 10.93
N LYS A 41 -10.48 -19.68 10.05
CA LYS A 41 -11.34 -20.42 9.12
C LYS A 41 -10.59 -21.05 7.95
N LEU A 42 -9.34 -20.67 7.74
CA LEU A 42 -8.51 -21.28 6.70
C LEU A 42 -7.82 -22.51 7.29
N VAL A 43 -8.07 -23.66 6.71
CA VAL A 43 -7.52 -24.95 7.17
C VAL A 43 -6.01 -24.93 7.00
N PRO A 44 -5.21 -25.08 8.09
CA PRO A 44 -3.75 -25.13 7.99
C PRO A 44 -3.28 -26.23 7.04
N GLY A 45 -2.26 -25.91 6.23
CA GLY A 45 -1.66 -26.89 5.31
C GLY A 45 -2.29 -26.95 3.92
N THR A 46 -3.22 -26.06 3.59
CA THR A 46 -3.66 -25.91 2.20
C THR A 46 -2.80 -24.86 1.48
N PRO A 47 -2.31 -25.12 0.25
CA PRO A 47 -1.55 -24.14 -0.56
C PRO A 47 -2.31 -22.83 -0.81
N ILE A 48 -3.62 -22.84 -0.61
CA ILE A 48 -4.51 -21.69 -0.75
C ILE A 48 -4.29 -20.69 0.40
N TRP A 49 -4.01 -21.18 1.62
CA TRP A 49 -3.84 -20.33 2.81
C TRP A 49 -2.57 -19.45 2.75
N GLU A 50 -1.44 -20.02 2.37
CA GLU A 50 -0.19 -19.26 2.21
C GLU A 50 -0.34 -18.16 1.16
N ARG A 51 -1.02 -18.46 0.04
CA ARG A 51 -1.30 -17.48 -1.01
C ARG A 51 -2.24 -16.36 -0.56
N GLU A 52 -3.18 -16.63 0.32
CA GLU A 52 -4.10 -15.60 0.83
C GLU A 52 -3.37 -14.65 1.79
N ILE A 53 -2.47 -15.16 2.63
CA ILE A 53 -1.61 -14.32 3.49
C ILE A 53 -0.67 -13.47 2.63
N GLU A 54 0.00 -14.07 1.66
CA GLU A 54 0.87 -13.36 0.73
C GLU A 54 0.14 -12.22 0.02
N LYS A 55 -1.05 -12.50 -0.53
CA LYS A 55 -1.90 -11.47 -1.16
C LYS A 55 -2.36 -10.40 -0.17
N ALA A 56 -2.66 -10.78 1.07
CA ALA A 56 -3.08 -9.84 2.10
C ALA A 56 -1.93 -8.89 2.46
N ILE A 57 -0.69 -9.40 2.58
CA ILE A 57 0.50 -8.59 2.83
C ILE A 57 0.81 -7.72 1.60
N ASP A 58 0.75 -8.28 0.38
CA ASP A 58 0.98 -7.52 -0.86
C ASP A 58 0.00 -6.33 -1.00
N LYS A 59 -1.26 -6.52 -0.66
CA LYS A 59 -2.29 -5.49 -0.70
C LYS A 59 -2.33 -4.58 0.53
N ALA A 60 -1.61 -4.92 1.60
CA ALA A 60 -1.58 -4.11 2.80
C ALA A 60 -0.90 -2.76 2.56
N SER A 61 -1.41 -1.70 3.17
CA SER A 61 -0.75 -0.40 3.23
C SER A 61 0.38 -0.39 4.25
N ALA A 62 0.22 -1.13 5.35
CA ALA A 62 1.19 -1.27 6.42
C ALA A 62 1.05 -2.63 7.11
N VAL A 63 2.06 -3.03 7.87
CA VAL A 63 2.05 -4.21 8.72
C VAL A 63 2.25 -3.79 10.17
N VAL A 64 1.35 -4.20 11.06
CA VAL A 64 1.55 -4.14 12.50
C VAL A 64 2.02 -5.52 12.95
N VAL A 65 3.13 -5.60 13.65
CA VAL A 65 3.62 -6.84 14.25
C VAL A 65 3.50 -6.78 15.76
N VAL A 66 2.76 -7.74 16.31
CA VAL A 66 2.62 -7.92 17.76
C VAL A 66 3.86 -8.63 18.27
N LEU A 67 4.59 -7.99 19.19
CA LEU A 67 5.83 -8.50 19.75
C LEU A 67 5.59 -9.12 21.11
N SER A 68 6.06 -10.35 21.26
CA SER A 68 6.07 -11.14 22.48
C SER A 68 7.15 -12.22 22.38
N PRO A 69 7.50 -12.92 23.45
CA PRO A 69 8.38 -14.10 23.39
C PRO A 69 7.87 -15.15 22.39
N ASP A 70 6.56 -15.43 22.38
CA ASP A 70 5.97 -16.40 21.45
C ASP A 70 5.95 -15.91 20.01
N ALA A 71 5.76 -14.61 19.77
CA ALA A 71 5.82 -14.04 18.43
C ALA A 71 7.25 -14.11 17.88
N LYS A 72 8.27 -13.91 18.71
CA LYS A 72 9.67 -14.00 18.32
C LYS A 72 10.06 -15.40 17.87
N GLU A 73 9.53 -16.43 18.51
CA GLU A 73 9.79 -17.85 18.19
C GLU A 73 8.88 -18.39 17.08
N SER A 74 7.88 -17.60 16.67
CA SER A 74 6.92 -18.02 15.64
C SER A 74 7.53 -17.96 14.24
N VAL A 75 7.64 -19.13 13.60
CA VAL A 75 8.05 -19.23 12.19
C VAL A 75 7.09 -18.46 11.27
N TRP A 76 5.81 -18.43 11.61
CA TRP A 76 4.79 -17.71 10.84
C TRP A 76 5.01 -16.20 10.89
N VAL A 77 5.18 -15.63 12.07
CA VAL A 77 5.50 -14.20 12.23
C VAL A 77 6.80 -13.84 11.47
N LEU A 78 7.79 -14.72 11.51
CA LEU A 78 9.04 -14.52 10.76
C LEU A 78 8.82 -14.52 9.25
N ASN A 79 8.01 -15.44 8.72
CA ASN A 79 7.67 -15.50 7.30
C ASN A 79 6.89 -14.26 6.86
N GLU A 80 5.90 -13.84 7.63
CA GLU A 80 5.11 -12.63 7.38
C GLU A 80 5.98 -11.35 7.38
N LEU A 81 6.93 -11.24 8.32
CA LEU A 81 7.91 -10.16 8.33
C LEU A 81 8.83 -10.20 7.11
N THR A 82 9.21 -11.39 6.65
CA THR A 82 10.02 -11.55 5.45
C THR A 82 9.27 -11.07 4.22
N LEU A 83 8.01 -11.47 4.07
CA LEU A 83 7.15 -10.99 2.99
C LEU A 83 6.92 -9.47 3.08
N ALA A 84 6.72 -8.93 4.29
CA ALA A 84 6.57 -7.49 4.48
C ALA A 84 7.80 -6.70 4.01
N ASP A 85 9.01 -7.20 4.29
CA ASP A 85 10.25 -6.59 3.79
C ASP A 85 10.39 -6.73 2.27
N GLU A 86 10.05 -7.89 1.68
CA GLU A 86 10.09 -8.12 0.24
C GLU A 86 9.14 -7.18 -0.52
N TYR A 87 7.90 -7.03 -0.02
CA TYR A 87 6.92 -6.09 -0.57
C TYR A 87 7.12 -4.64 -0.10
N LYS A 88 8.24 -4.33 0.58
CA LYS A 88 8.61 -2.99 1.05
C LYS A 88 7.52 -2.32 1.89
N LYS A 89 6.82 -3.11 2.69
CA LYS A 89 5.79 -2.60 3.59
C LYS A 89 6.41 -1.95 4.82
N ARG A 90 5.83 -0.84 5.26
CA ARG A 90 6.22 -0.25 6.54
C ARG A 90 5.69 -1.09 7.69
N VAL A 91 6.60 -1.51 8.58
CA VAL A 91 6.27 -2.34 9.74
C VAL A 91 6.21 -1.47 10.99
N PHE A 92 5.14 -1.63 11.77
CA PHE A 92 4.87 -0.97 13.05
C PHE A 92 4.93 -2.00 14.16
N PRO A 93 6.06 -2.12 14.90
CA PRO A 93 6.20 -3.09 15.97
C PRO A 93 5.45 -2.62 17.23
N VAL A 94 4.72 -3.55 17.87
CA VAL A 94 3.91 -3.29 19.07
C VAL A 94 4.24 -4.33 20.14
N LEU A 95 4.91 -3.93 21.21
CA LEU A 95 5.31 -4.80 22.30
C LEU A 95 4.17 -4.96 23.32
N VAL A 96 3.66 -6.19 23.45
CA VAL A 96 2.49 -6.48 24.29
C VAL A 96 2.84 -7.23 25.58
N ARG A 97 3.91 -8.04 25.58
CA ARG A 97 4.39 -8.78 26.76
C ARG A 97 5.85 -9.23 26.60
N GLY A 98 6.44 -9.71 27.69
CA GLY A 98 7.85 -10.07 27.76
C GLY A 98 8.77 -8.83 27.83
N ASP A 99 10.06 -9.05 27.93
CA ASP A 99 11.02 -7.95 27.82
C ASP A 99 11.44 -7.71 26.35
N PHE A 100 12.19 -6.64 26.13
CA PHE A 100 12.66 -6.28 24.80
C PHE A 100 13.51 -7.39 24.15
N ARG A 101 14.43 -7.96 24.88
CA ARG A 101 15.37 -8.96 24.34
C ARG A 101 14.67 -10.27 24.00
N GLU A 102 13.70 -10.66 24.81
CA GLU A 102 12.94 -11.90 24.64
C GLU A 102 11.88 -11.79 23.54
N SER A 103 11.38 -10.59 23.26
CA SER A 103 10.20 -10.36 22.42
C SER A 103 10.53 -9.77 21.05
N VAL A 104 11.67 -9.11 20.90
CA VAL A 104 12.00 -8.42 19.65
C VAL A 104 12.91 -9.27 18.78
N HIS A 105 12.46 -9.54 17.54
CA HIS A 105 13.28 -10.18 16.53
C HIS A 105 14.42 -9.24 16.10
N PHE A 106 15.62 -9.77 15.82
CA PHE A 106 16.80 -8.98 15.49
C PHE A 106 16.58 -8.00 14.32
N ARG A 107 15.72 -8.32 13.34
CA ARG A 107 15.36 -7.46 12.21
C ARG A 107 14.63 -6.17 12.62
N LEU A 108 14.04 -6.15 13.80
CA LEU A 108 13.25 -5.04 14.33
C LEU A 108 13.95 -4.23 15.42
N VAL A 109 15.15 -4.65 15.83
CA VAL A 109 15.90 -4.02 16.94
C VAL A 109 16.16 -2.53 16.72
N THR A 110 16.36 -2.11 15.48
CA THR A 110 16.61 -0.70 15.12
C THR A 110 15.33 0.10 14.85
N ARG A 111 14.17 -0.54 14.85
CA ARG A 111 12.88 0.13 14.60
C ARG A 111 12.29 0.64 15.92
N GLN A 112 11.71 1.83 15.87
CA GLN A 112 10.88 2.31 16.98
C GLN A 112 9.65 1.40 17.13
N PHE A 113 9.32 1.06 18.37
CA PHE A 113 8.15 0.25 18.69
C PHE A 113 7.22 0.98 19.65
N VAL A 114 5.97 0.59 19.64
CA VAL A 114 4.97 1.02 20.62
C VAL A 114 4.95 0.00 21.77
N ASP A 115 4.97 0.49 23.00
CA ASP A 115 4.92 -0.36 24.20
C ASP A 115 3.53 -0.30 24.84
N LEU A 116 2.82 -1.43 24.85
CA LEU A 116 1.50 -1.55 25.47
C LEU A 116 1.55 -2.12 26.91
N ARG A 117 2.72 -2.53 27.39
CA ARG A 117 2.85 -3.22 28.69
C ARG A 117 2.62 -2.28 29.88
N THR A 118 3.00 -1.02 29.77
CA THR A 118 2.98 -0.06 30.88
C THR A 118 1.72 0.82 30.87
N ASN A 119 1.30 1.25 29.70
CA ASN A 119 0.08 2.05 29.51
C ASN A 119 -0.49 1.73 28.12
N GLU A 120 -1.42 0.79 28.10
CA GLU A 120 -2.03 0.27 26.88
C GLU A 120 -2.78 1.37 26.11
N GLU A 121 -3.57 2.20 26.79
CA GLU A 121 -4.35 3.27 26.15
C GLU A 121 -3.45 4.26 25.43
N ARG A 122 -2.42 4.76 26.11
CA ARG A 122 -1.45 5.69 25.52
C ARG A 122 -0.67 5.04 24.36
N GLY A 123 -0.33 3.77 24.49
CA GLY A 123 0.34 3.01 23.45
C GLY A 123 -0.55 2.84 22.21
N LEU A 124 -1.80 2.46 22.39
CA LEU A 124 -2.78 2.36 21.30
C LEU A 124 -3.01 3.71 20.60
N GLU A 125 -3.12 4.80 21.37
CA GLU A 125 -3.21 6.15 20.81
C GLU A 125 -1.99 6.51 19.96
N SER A 126 -0.79 6.19 20.46
CA SER A 126 0.47 6.41 19.72
C SER A 126 0.51 5.61 18.42
N LEU A 127 0.11 4.32 18.46
CA LEU A 127 0.00 3.46 17.27
C LEU A 127 -0.98 4.04 16.26
N GLY A 128 -2.18 4.39 16.72
CA GLY A 128 -3.22 4.95 15.87
C GLY A 128 -2.78 6.25 15.18
N ALA A 129 -2.17 7.16 15.94
CA ALA A 129 -1.65 8.41 15.39
C ALA A 129 -0.53 8.18 14.34
N ALA A 130 0.39 7.24 14.61
CA ALA A 130 1.46 6.91 13.69
C ALA A 130 0.93 6.27 12.39
N LEU A 131 -0.03 5.34 12.51
CA LEU A 131 -0.66 4.70 11.36
C LEU A 131 -1.48 5.70 10.55
N SER A 132 -2.33 6.52 11.19
CA SER A 132 -3.14 7.51 10.48
C SER A 132 -2.26 8.45 9.66
N ARG A 133 -1.20 9.03 10.26
CA ARG A 133 -0.25 9.88 9.55
C ARG A 133 0.35 9.19 8.34
N TYR A 134 0.80 7.96 8.50
CA TYR A 134 1.40 7.22 7.40
C TYR A 134 0.41 6.90 6.28
N LEU A 135 -0.82 6.52 6.64
CA LEU A 135 -1.88 6.25 5.65
C LEU A 135 -2.30 7.52 4.89
N ASP A 136 -2.30 8.67 5.56
CA ASP A 136 -2.57 9.97 4.92
C ASP A 136 -1.43 10.38 3.99
N GLU A 137 -0.16 10.16 4.37
CA GLU A 137 0.99 10.34 3.50
C GLU A 137 0.86 9.48 2.22
N LEU A 138 0.48 8.21 2.34
CA LEU A 138 0.27 7.33 1.19
C LEU A 138 -0.86 7.81 0.27
N LYS A 139 -1.95 8.32 0.84
CA LYS A 139 -3.05 8.89 0.04
C LYS A 139 -2.60 10.10 -0.76
N GLN A 140 -1.87 11.01 -0.13
CA GLN A 140 -1.35 12.21 -0.80
C GLN A 140 -0.42 11.83 -1.96
N ILE A 141 0.51 10.91 -1.74
CA ILE A 141 1.40 10.42 -2.80
C ILE A 141 0.62 9.82 -3.97
N GLU A 142 -0.43 9.05 -3.69
CA GLU A 142 -1.25 8.44 -4.74
C GLU A 142 -2.09 9.48 -5.49
N GLU A 143 -2.65 10.46 -4.80
CA GLU A 143 -3.39 11.56 -5.40
C GLU A 143 -2.49 12.40 -6.32
N GLU A 144 -1.28 12.74 -5.88
CA GLU A 144 -0.28 13.45 -6.68
C GLU A 144 0.13 12.63 -7.92
N ARG A 145 0.35 11.31 -7.75
CA ARG A 145 0.67 10.42 -8.87
C ARG A 145 -0.44 10.40 -9.91
N LEU A 146 -1.69 10.25 -9.47
CA LEU A 146 -2.85 10.22 -10.36
C LEU A 146 -3.08 11.57 -11.04
N ALA A 147 -2.82 12.69 -10.37
CA ALA A 147 -2.92 14.01 -10.95
C ALA A 147 -1.85 14.22 -12.03
N ALA A 148 -0.60 13.81 -11.75
CA ALA A 148 0.48 13.88 -12.74
C ALA A 148 0.22 12.98 -13.97
N GLU A 149 -0.32 11.79 -13.77
CA GLU A 149 -0.68 10.87 -14.84
C GLU A 149 -1.79 11.45 -15.75
N ARG A 150 -2.83 12.05 -15.13
CA ARG A 150 -3.90 12.73 -15.88
C ARG A 150 -3.38 13.93 -16.68
N GLU A 151 -2.47 14.70 -16.11
CA GLU A 151 -1.89 15.85 -16.79
C GLU A 151 -0.99 15.41 -17.96
N ALA A 152 -0.17 14.38 -17.79
CA ALA A 152 0.64 13.80 -18.86
C ALA A 152 -0.23 13.27 -20.03
N GLU A 153 -1.35 12.62 -19.72
CA GLU A 153 -2.27 12.14 -20.76
C GLU A 153 -2.96 13.29 -21.48
N ARG A 154 -3.34 14.36 -20.78
CA ARG A 154 -3.89 15.60 -21.38
C ARG A 154 -2.89 16.25 -22.34
N GLN A 155 -1.63 16.38 -21.93
CA GLN A 155 -0.58 16.95 -22.78
C GLN A 155 -0.34 16.12 -24.02
N LYS A 156 -0.31 14.78 -23.89
CA LYS A 156 -0.19 13.86 -25.01
C LYS A 156 -1.34 13.99 -25.99
N GLN A 157 -2.58 14.06 -25.51
CA GLN A 157 -3.76 14.25 -26.35
C GLN A 157 -3.75 15.61 -27.06
N ALA A 158 -3.35 16.67 -26.37
CA ALA A 158 -3.25 18.01 -26.96
C ALA A 158 -2.18 18.04 -28.07
N GLU A 159 -1.04 17.40 -27.87
CA GLU A 159 0.02 17.32 -28.90
C GLU A 159 -0.43 16.50 -30.13
N LEU A 160 -1.10 15.36 -29.90
CA LEU A 160 -1.69 14.58 -30.99
C LEU A 160 -2.72 15.38 -31.81
N ALA A 161 -3.58 16.14 -31.14
CA ALA A 161 -4.56 17.01 -31.79
C ALA A 161 -3.87 18.12 -32.60
N ARG A 162 -2.80 18.71 -32.07
CA ARG A 162 -1.97 19.70 -32.77
C ARG A 162 -1.35 19.14 -34.04
N ILE A 163 -0.74 17.95 -33.94
CA ILE A 163 -0.15 17.27 -35.11
C ILE A 163 -1.21 16.95 -36.16
N ALA A 164 -2.38 16.46 -35.74
CA ALA A 164 -3.49 16.17 -36.64
C ALA A 164 -4.00 17.44 -37.36
N ALA A 165 -4.12 18.55 -36.64
CA ALA A 165 -4.54 19.85 -37.20
C ALA A 165 -3.52 20.39 -38.22
N LEU A 166 -2.22 20.27 -37.95
CA LEU A 166 -1.16 20.64 -38.89
C LEU A 166 -1.22 19.82 -40.18
N LYS A 167 -1.36 18.51 -40.10
CA LYS A 167 -1.48 17.62 -41.27
C LYS A 167 -2.71 17.94 -42.09
N ALA A 168 -3.87 18.15 -41.44
CA ALA A 168 -5.10 18.55 -42.14
C ALA A 168 -4.94 19.92 -42.82
N GLY A 169 -4.21 20.84 -42.22
CA GLY A 169 -3.87 22.13 -42.83
C GLY A 169 -2.99 21.97 -44.07
N GLU A 170 -1.96 21.18 -44.03
CA GLU A 170 -1.08 20.86 -45.15
C GLU A 170 -1.84 20.21 -46.33
N GLU A 171 -2.69 19.23 -46.02
CA GLU A 171 -3.54 18.55 -47.02
C GLU A 171 -4.49 19.55 -47.74
N ARG A 172 -5.10 20.47 -46.98
CA ARG A 172 -5.96 21.50 -47.54
C ARG A 172 -5.21 22.45 -48.47
N ILE A 173 -4.00 22.85 -48.08
CA ILE A 173 -3.16 23.72 -48.91
C ILE A 173 -2.72 22.97 -50.20
N ALA A 174 -2.31 21.70 -50.08
CA ALA A 174 -1.94 20.88 -51.24
C ALA A 174 -3.11 20.71 -52.22
N LYS A 175 -4.32 20.43 -51.69
CA LYS A 175 -5.53 20.32 -52.54
C LYS A 175 -5.88 21.64 -53.24
N SER A 176 -5.82 22.76 -52.53
CA SER A 176 -6.08 24.09 -53.11
C SER A 176 -5.08 24.47 -54.21
N LYS A 177 -3.79 24.10 -54.07
CA LYS A 177 -2.79 24.32 -55.10
C LYS A 177 -3.06 23.48 -56.35
N LEU A 178 -3.38 22.18 -56.17
CA LEU A 178 -3.73 21.31 -57.29
C LEU A 178 -4.95 21.79 -58.06
N GLU A 179 -6.00 22.22 -57.37
CA GLU A 179 -7.21 22.81 -58.01
C GLU A 179 -6.89 24.09 -58.78
N ALA A 180 -5.98 24.94 -58.25
CA ALA A 180 -5.54 26.14 -58.95
C ALA A 180 -4.71 25.86 -60.19
N GLU A 181 -3.84 24.85 -60.17
CA GLU A 181 -3.05 24.41 -61.33
C GLU A 181 -3.96 23.84 -62.43
N GLN A 182 -4.93 23.00 -62.09
CA GLN A 182 -5.90 22.46 -63.06
C GLN A 182 -6.72 23.53 -63.76
N LEU A 183 -7.15 24.57 -63.03
CA LEU A 183 -7.89 25.71 -63.58
C LEU A 183 -7.03 26.62 -64.48
N ALA A 184 -5.71 26.60 -64.31
CA ALA A 184 -4.80 27.36 -65.17
C ALA A 184 -4.45 26.64 -66.48
N GLU A 185 -4.49 25.29 -66.51
CA GLU A 185 -4.27 24.47 -67.71
C GLU A 185 -5.51 24.40 -68.63
N GLU A 186 -6.72 24.66 -68.11
CA GLU A 186 -7.97 24.67 -68.88
C GLU A 186 -8.23 26.01 -69.63
N LYS A 187 -7.38 27.00 -69.50
CA LYS A 187 -7.47 28.30 -70.17
C LYS A 187 -6.47 28.48 -71.28
#